data_d9007cd6e7c58c78e2364e4bd1825057
#
_entry.id   d9007cd6e7c58c78e2364e4bd1825057
#
_cell.length_a   1.000
_cell.length_b   1.000
_cell.length_c   1.000
_cell.angle_alpha   90.00
_cell.angle_beta   90.00
_cell.angle_gamma   90.00
#
_symmetry.space_group_name_H-M   'P 1'
#
loop_
_entity.id
_entity.type
_entity.pdbx_description
1 polymer ?
#
loop_
_entity_poly.entity_id
_entity_poly.type
_entity_poly.pdbx_seq_one_letter_code
_entity_poly.pdbx_strand_id
1 'polypeptide(L)'
;MVAGDQNADPVDGDSRPGAINQLLDNRRVNTSRTPTSAGGPEASRLQGQANESHRSPARYDTADFGDAIGSSGNMRGHVLPSRNLRIEDSGIFWPRQADPLSRLTGVYPFPSSDHRLVWVDVTLPHRR
;
A
#
# COMPACT_ATOMS: atom_id res chain seq x y z
N MET A 1 2.00 7.12 -15.85
CA MET A 1 1.55 6.56 -14.55
C MET A 1 1.91 5.09 -14.50
N VAL A 2 2.43 4.61 -13.38
CA VAL A 2 2.58 3.19 -13.08
C VAL A 2 1.58 2.87 -11.98
N ALA A 3 0.70 1.91 -12.21
CA ALA A 3 -0.31 1.50 -11.24
C ALA A 3 -0.50 -0.02 -11.34
N GLY A 4 -0.61 -0.66 -10.20
CA GLY A 4 -0.78 -2.10 -10.08
C GLY A 4 0.04 -2.66 -8.93
N ASP A 5 -0.09 -3.95 -8.73
CA ASP A 5 0.71 -4.67 -7.77
C ASP A 5 2.13 -4.89 -8.31
N GLN A 6 3.12 -4.32 -7.65
CA GLN A 6 4.53 -4.51 -7.98
C GLN A 6 5.19 -5.63 -7.16
N ASN A 7 4.46 -6.23 -6.22
CA ASN A 7 5.00 -7.24 -5.30
C ASN A 7 6.35 -6.84 -4.70
N ALA A 8 6.50 -5.58 -4.32
CA ALA A 8 7.78 -5.06 -3.88
C ALA A 8 7.60 -3.95 -2.84
N ASP A 9 8.19 -4.13 -1.69
CA ASP A 9 8.35 -3.12 -0.64
C ASP A 9 9.79 -2.60 -0.63
N PRO A 10 10.03 -1.29 -0.37
CA PRO A 10 11.38 -0.74 -0.35
C PRO A 10 12.25 -1.24 0.81
N VAL A 11 11.66 -1.75 1.89
CA VAL A 11 12.35 -2.11 3.13
C VAL A 11 11.99 -3.48 3.70
N ASP A 12 10.82 -4.02 3.35
CA ASP A 12 10.29 -5.26 3.89
C ASP A 12 9.94 -6.26 2.77
N GLY A 13 9.55 -7.49 3.15
CA GLY A 13 9.16 -8.54 2.21
C GLY A 13 10.35 -9.29 1.62
N ASP A 14 10.05 -10.13 0.65
CA ASP A 14 10.97 -11.06 -0.02
C ASP A 14 11.44 -10.57 -1.40
N SER A 15 11.01 -9.38 -1.80
CA SER A 15 11.47 -8.77 -3.06
C SER A 15 12.98 -8.45 -3.00
N ARG A 16 13.61 -8.43 -4.17
CA ARG A 16 15.03 -8.07 -4.25
C ARG A 16 15.25 -6.67 -3.68
N PRO A 17 16.16 -6.49 -2.71
CA PRO A 17 16.43 -5.18 -2.10
C PRO A 17 16.68 -4.09 -3.16
N GLY A 18 15.98 -2.97 -3.02
CA GLY A 18 16.10 -1.84 -3.94
C GLY A 18 15.41 -2.00 -5.31
N ALA A 19 14.71 -3.12 -5.57
CA ALA A 19 14.04 -3.31 -6.85
C ALA A 19 13.03 -2.20 -7.15
N ILE A 20 12.14 -1.90 -6.21
CA ILE A 20 11.12 -0.84 -6.35
C ILE A 20 11.74 0.57 -6.37
N ASN A 21 12.93 0.76 -5.81
CA ASN A 21 13.60 2.05 -5.79
C ASN A 21 13.92 2.56 -7.20
N GLN A 22 14.06 1.68 -8.18
CA GLN A 22 14.19 2.08 -9.59
C GLN A 22 13.00 2.93 -10.07
N LEU A 23 11.81 2.71 -9.51
CA LEU A 23 10.63 3.53 -9.76
C LEU A 23 10.53 4.69 -8.78
N LEU A 24 10.73 4.45 -7.48
CA LEU A 24 10.55 5.47 -6.44
C LEU A 24 11.55 6.62 -6.57
N ASP A 25 12.80 6.32 -6.98
CA ASP A 25 13.86 7.31 -7.16
C ASP A 25 13.89 7.90 -8.59
N ASN A 26 12.99 7.45 -9.47
CA ASN A 26 12.96 7.91 -10.84
C ASN A 26 12.43 9.34 -10.93
N ARG A 27 13.25 10.25 -11.49
CA ARG A 27 12.92 11.68 -11.65
C ARG A 27 11.64 11.96 -12.46
N ARG A 28 11.15 10.99 -13.23
CA ARG A 28 9.92 11.11 -14.02
C ARG A 28 8.67 10.69 -13.25
N VAL A 29 8.84 10.15 -12.05
CA VAL A 29 7.78 9.67 -11.17
C VAL A 29 7.53 10.69 -10.05
N ASN A 30 6.26 10.90 -9.71
CA ASN A 30 5.87 11.72 -8.58
C ASN A 30 5.64 10.85 -7.36
N THR A 31 6.54 10.95 -6.39
CA THR A 31 6.48 10.24 -5.10
C THR A 31 6.25 11.19 -3.92
N SER A 32 5.74 12.39 -4.18
CA SER A 32 5.57 13.44 -3.15
C SER A 32 4.57 13.10 -2.06
N ARG A 33 3.69 12.13 -2.31
CA ARG A 33 2.77 11.58 -1.30
C ARG A 33 2.81 10.06 -1.33
N THR A 34 2.77 9.46 -0.15
CA THR A 34 2.58 8.02 0.03
C THR A 34 1.16 7.79 0.54
N PRO A 35 0.33 7.00 -0.16
CA PRO A 35 -0.99 6.63 0.32
C PRO A 35 -0.94 5.98 1.69
N THR A 36 -1.97 6.20 2.51
CA THR A 36 -2.06 5.65 3.87
C THR A 36 -3.46 5.14 4.16
N SER A 37 -3.56 4.26 5.17
CA SER A 37 -4.82 3.78 5.73
C SER A 37 -4.85 3.87 7.25
N ALA A 38 -6.05 3.82 7.81
CA ALA A 38 -6.24 3.64 9.24
C ALA A 38 -6.36 2.16 9.65
N GLY A 39 -6.78 1.29 8.72
CA GLY A 39 -6.96 -0.14 8.96
C GLY A 39 -5.65 -0.92 8.97
N GLY A 40 -4.65 -0.54 8.17
CA GLY A 40 -3.36 -1.22 8.14
C GLY A 40 -2.68 -1.34 9.52
N PRO A 41 -2.52 -0.23 10.29
CA PRO A 41 -1.99 -0.31 11.64
C PRO A 41 -2.83 -1.14 12.60
N GLU A 42 -4.16 -1.13 12.45
CA GLU A 42 -5.05 -1.96 13.25
C GLU A 42 -4.88 -3.44 12.92
N ALA A 43 -4.88 -3.79 11.63
CA ALA A 43 -4.68 -5.16 11.17
C ALA A 43 -3.32 -5.71 11.60
N SER A 44 -2.24 -4.97 11.36
CA SER A 44 -0.88 -5.35 11.79
C SER A 44 -0.79 -5.63 13.29
N ARG A 45 -1.40 -4.78 14.12
CA ARG A 45 -1.41 -4.96 15.58
C ARG A 45 -2.23 -6.19 16.00
N LEU A 46 -3.33 -6.50 15.31
CA LEU A 46 -4.18 -7.64 15.66
C LEU A 46 -3.58 -8.97 15.21
N GLN A 47 -2.88 -8.98 14.09
CA GLN A 47 -2.20 -10.16 13.57
C GLN A 47 -0.89 -10.45 14.33
N GLY A 48 -0.10 -9.43 14.66
CA GLY A 48 1.21 -9.62 15.30
C GLY A 48 2.20 -10.40 14.42
N GLN A 49 2.99 -11.26 15.02
CA GLN A 49 3.89 -12.23 14.37
C GLN A 49 4.78 -11.63 13.28
N ALA A 50 4.60 -12.02 12.00
CA ALA A 50 5.42 -11.53 10.89
C ALA A 50 5.43 -9.99 10.79
N ASN A 51 4.32 -9.33 11.15
CA ASN A 51 4.21 -7.88 11.13
C ASN A 51 5.05 -7.18 12.22
N GLU A 52 5.41 -7.87 13.30
CA GLU A 52 6.25 -7.31 14.38
C GLU A 52 7.69 -7.04 13.92
N SER A 53 8.16 -7.75 12.89
CA SER A 53 9.50 -7.58 12.32
C SER A 53 9.56 -6.55 11.19
N HIS A 54 8.41 -6.03 10.75
CA HIS A 54 8.36 -5.01 9.71
C HIS A 54 8.96 -3.69 10.19
N ARG A 55 9.72 -3.05 9.29
CA ARG A 55 10.36 -1.75 9.51
C ARG A 55 9.56 -0.61 8.90
N SER A 56 8.81 -0.90 7.85
CA SER A 56 7.93 0.09 7.24
C SER A 56 6.68 0.28 8.10
N PRO A 57 6.21 1.53 8.30
CA PRO A 57 4.99 1.77 9.07
C PRO A 57 3.77 1.13 8.42
N ALA A 58 3.03 0.31 9.18
CA ALA A 58 1.87 -0.46 8.71
C ALA A 58 0.74 0.39 8.08
N ARG A 59 0.72 1.71 8.29
CA ARG A 59 -0.20 2.59 7.58
C ARG A 59 0.01 2.65 6.07
N TYR A 60 1.17 2.19 5.59
CA TYR A 60 1.51 2.13 4.17
C TYR A 60 1.21 0.77 3.53
N ASP A 61 0.84 -0.23 4.33
CA ASP A 61 0.55 -1.57 3.84
C ASP A 61 -0.69 -1.55 2.95
N THR A 62 -0.63 -2.30 1.87
CA THR A 62 -1.67 -2.40 0.84
C THR A 62 -2.13 -3.84 0.61
N ALA A 63 -1.58 -4.79 1.33
CA ALA A 63 -1.98 -6.18 1.29
C ALA A 63 -1.94 -6.77 2.71
N ASP A 64 -2.84 -7.70 2.96
CA ASP A 64 -3.07 -8.37 4.24
C ASP A 64 -2.82 -9.88 4.02
N PHE A 65 -1.55 -10.25 3.94
CA PHE A 65 -1.16 -11.64 3.72
C PHE A 65 -1.37 -12.47 4.99
N GLY A 66 -1.72 -13.73 4.81
CA GLY A 66 -1.91 -14.65 5.92
C GLY A 66 -0.63 -14.86 6.75
N ASP A 67 -0.81 -15.02 8.07
CA ASP A 67 0.28 -15.15 9.06
C ASP A 67 0.96 -16.52 9.06
N ALA A 68 0.90 -17.27 7.98
CA ALA A 68 1.58 -18.56 7.88
C ALA A 68 3.10 -18.39 8.04
N ILE A 69 3.74 -19.35 8.70
CA ILE A 69 5.19 -19.38 8.86
C ILE A 69 5.85 -19.23 7.47
N GLY A 70 6.66 -18.20 7.30
CA GLY A 70 7.34 -17.88 6.04
C GLY A 70 6.60 -16.88 5.15
N SER A 71 5.42 -16.37 5.55
CA SER A 71 4.82 -15.21 4.87
C SER A 71 5.62 -13.94 5.15
N SER A 72 5.66 -13.05 4.17
CA SER A 72 6.35 -11.77 4.30
C SER A 72 5.59 -10.73 5.12
N GLY A 73 4.47 -11.12 5.75
CA GLY A 73 3.56 -10.18 6.42
C GLY A 73 2.91 -9.20 5.43
N ASN A 74 2.36 -8.12 5.94
CA ASN A 74 1.72 -7.11 5.11
C ASN A 74 2.76 -6.36 4.25
N MET A 75 2.42 -6.05 3.00
CA MET A 75 3.32 -5.42 2.05
C MET A 75 2.74 -4.12 1.47
N ARG A 76 3.63 -3.26 1.02
CA ARG A 76 3.30 -1.96 0.45
C ARG A 76 3.25 -2.00 -1.08
N GLY A 77 2.09 -1.64 -1.64
CA GLY A 77 1.92 -1.40 -3.07
C GLY A 77 2.00 0.08 -3.44
N HIS A 78 2.00 0.36 -4.74
CA HIS A 78 2.23 1.71 -5.24
C HIS A 78 1.29 2.09 -6.39
N VAL A 79 0.82 3.36 -6.34
CA VAL A 79 0.27 4.08 -7.49
C VAL A 79 1.15 5.30 -7.73
N LEU A 80 1.85 5.33 -8.85
CA LEU A 80 2.92 6.28 -9.12
C LEU A 80 2.59 7.13 -10.35
N PRO A 81 2.07 8.35 -10.16
CA PRO A 81 1.83 9.31 -11.24
C PRO A 81 3.12 9.77 -11.89
N SER A 82 3.00 10.28 -13.11
CA SER A 82 4.11 10.99 -13.77
C SER A 82 4.40 12.31 -13.05
N ARG A 83 5.67 12.75 -13.07
CA ARG A 83 6.16 13.92 -12.33
C ARG A 83 5.41 15.23 -12.63
N ASN A 84 4.85 15.36 -13.83
CA ASN A 84 4.07 16.52 -14.24
C ASN A 84 2.63 16.54 -13.70
N LEU A 85 2.18 15.48 -13.07
CA LEU A 85 0.87 15.41 -12.42
C LEU A 85 1.01 15.82 -10.96
N ARG A 86 0.27 16.83 -10.53
CA ARG A 86 0.21 17.22 -9.13
C ARG A 86 -0.73 16.27 -8.38
N ILE A 87 -0.24 15.67 -7.30
CA ILE A 87 -1.06 14.84 -6.43
C ILE A 87 -1.82 15.77 -5.47
N GLU A 88 -3.15 15.74 -5.54
CA GLU A 88 -4.04 16.48 -4.66
C GLU A 88 -4.31 15.70 -3.38
N ASP A 89 -4.64 14.42 -3.55
CA ASP A 89 -4.91 13.52 -2.43
C ASP A 89 -4.55 12.08 -2.78
N SER A 90 -4.47 11.21 -1.76
CA SER A 90 -4.16 9.80 -1.94
C SER A 90 -4.57 8.99 -0.70
N GLY A 91 -4.86 7.72 -0.89
CA GLY A 91 -5.21 6.85 0.24
C GLY A 91 -5.21 5.38 -0.13
N ILE A 92 -5.37 4.58 0.91
CA ILE A 92 -5.59 3.15 0.82
C ILE A 92 -6.95 2.86 1.43
N PHE A 93 -7.82 2.23 0.67
CA PHE A 93 -9.11 1.80 1.19
C PHE A 93 -8.94 0.58 2.08
N TRP A 94 -8.63 0.85 3.32
CA TRP A 94 -8.54 -0.12 4.41
C TRP A 94 -9.16 0.51 5.67
N PRO A 95 -10.49 0.46 5.80
CA PRO A 95 -11.18 0.98 6.97
C PRO A 95 -10.86 0.14 8.21
N ARG A 96 -10.96 0.75 9.38
CA ARG A 96 -10.86 0.03 10.66
C ARG A 96 -12.05 -0.93 10.82
N GLN A 97 -11.90 -1.95 11.65
CA GLN A 97 -12.97 -2.94 11.89
C GLN A 97 -14.27 -2.31 12.41
N ALA A 98 -14.19 -1.24 13.19
CA ALA A 98 -15.35 -0.51 13.68
C ALA A 98 -16.10 0.30 12.60
N ASP A 99 -15.49 0.53 11.44
CA ASP A 99 -16.12 1.23 10.32
C ASP A 99 -17.10 0.27 9.60
N PRO A 100 -18.33 0.68 9.30
CA PRO A 100 -19.27 -0.15 8.54
C PRO A 100 -18.76 -0.61 7.17
N LEU A 101 -17.83 0.14 6.56
CA LEU A 101 -17.23 -0.22 5.28
C LEU A 101 -16.18 -1.34 5.41
N SER A 102 -15.78 -1.71 6.63
CA SER A 102 -14.84 -2.82 6.88
C SER A 102 -15.37 -4.15 6.33
N ARG A 103 -16.71 -4.30 6.20
CA ARG A 103 -17.31 -5.47 5.54
C ARG A 103 -16.86 -5.70 4.11
N LEU A 104 -16.31 -4.69 3.42
CA LEU A 104 -15.83 -4.78 2.05
C LEU A 104 -14.38 -5.31 1.97
N THR A 105 -13.58 -5.06 2.99
CA THR A 105 -12.21 -5.56 3.10
C THR A 105 -12.15 -6.84 3.92
N GLY A 106 -12.94 -6.91 5.00
CA GLY A 106 -13.07 -8.09 5.86
C GLY A 106 -11.78 -8.46 6.61
N VAL A 107 -11.84 -9.63 7.21
CA VAL A 107 -10.72 -10.39 7.75
C VAL A 107 -10.70 -11.75 7.07
N TYR A 108 -9.61 -12.50 7.20
CA TYR A 108 -9.54 -13.84 6.59
C TYR A 108 -10.69 -14.76 7.07
N PRO A 109 -11.38 -15.49 6.18
CA PRO A 109 -11.27 -15.46 4.71
C PRO A 109 -11.89 -14.17 4.13
N PHE A 110 -11.11 -13.47 3.29
CA PHE A 110 -11.53 -12.16 2.76
C PHE A 110 -12.73 -12.27 1.83
N PRO A 111 -13.70 -11.33 1.89
CA PRO A 111 -14.86 -11.33 1.00
C PRO A 111 -14.50 -10.95 -0.44
N SER A 112 -13.37 -10.27 -0.65
CA SER A 112 -12.93 -9.81 -1.97
C SER A 112 -11.50 -10.21 -2.28
N SER A 113 -10.53 -9.60 -1.60
CA SER A 113 -9.10 -9.79 -1.84
C SER A 113 -8.31 -9.48 -0.57
N ASP A 114 -7.15 -10.09 -0.43
CA ASP A 114 -6.12 -9.71 0.54
C ASP A 114 -5.41 -8.40 0.15
N HIS A 115 -5.52 -7.97 -1.11
CA HIS A 115 -5.06 -6.66 -1.55
C HIS A 115 -6.10 -5.56 -1.30
N ARG A 116 -5.63 -4.35 -1.02
CA ARG A 116 -6.44 -3.16 -0.74
C ARG A 116 -6.36 -2.19 -1.91
N LEU A 117 -7.48 -1.52 -2.19
CA LEU A 117 -7.52 -0.48 -3.22
C LEU A 117 -6.61 0.69 -2.83
N VAL A 118 -5.67 1.01 -3.69
CA VAL A 118 -4.84 2.21 -3.58
C VAL A 118 -5.29 3.23 -4.60
N TRP A 119 -5.44 4.49 -4.19
CA TRP A 119 -5.90 5.56 -5.06
C TRP A 119 -5.06 6.82 -4.90
N VAL A 120 -5.00 7.60 -5.97
CA VAL A 120 -4.32 8.89 -6.03
C VAL A 120 -5.13 9.84 -6.88
N ASP A 121 -5.52 10.99 -6.33
CA ASP A 121 -6.14 12.09 -7.08
C ASP A 121 -5.07 12.99 -7.65
N VAL A 122 -5.19 13.30 -8.94
CA VAL A 122 -4.21 14.13 -9.64
C VAL A 122 -4.88 15.25 -10.44
N THR A 123 -4.27 16.43 -10.44
CA THR A 123 -4.64 17.49 -11.37
C THR A 123 -3.95 17.29 -12.71
N LEU A 124 -4.74 17.27 -13.78
CA LEU A 124 -4.21 17.27 -15.13
C LEU A 124 -3.71 18.66 -15.52
N PRO A 125 -2.54 18.76 -16.18
CA PRO A 125 -2.08 20.05 -16.68
C PRO A 125 -3.07 20.57 -17.74
N HIS A 126 -3.43 21.85 -17.65
CA HIS A 126 -4.24 22.48 -18.68
C HIS A 126 -3.51 22.39 -20.03
N ARG A 127 -4.19 21.86 -21.03
CA ARG A 127 -3.70 21.99 -22.41
C ARG A 127 -3.74 23.47 -22.79
N ARG A 128 -2.58 24.03 -23.05
CA ARG A 128 -2.48 25.34 -23.70
C ARG A 128 -2.76 25.18 -25.21
#